data_ceb66368a91a135724f549070212b6b7
#
_entry.id   ceb66368a91a135724f549070212b6b7
#
_cell.length_a   1.000
_cell.length_b   1.000
_cell.length_c   1.000
_cell.angle_alpha   90.00
_cell.angle_beta   90.00
_cell.angle_gamma   90.00
#
_symmetry.space_group_name_H-M   'P 1'
#
loop_
_entity.id
_entity.type
_entity.pdbx_description
1 polymer ?
#
loop_
_entity_poly.entity_id
_entity_poly.type
_entity_poly.pdbx_seq_one_letter_code
_entity_poly.pdbx_strand_id
1 'polypeptide(L)'
;MIIGIPKEIKNNENRVALTPAGARELVKRGHKVYVQATAGVNSGFADDAYTAVGAEMLPSIEEVYARAEMIVKVKEPVAPEYKLIRRDQLVFTFFHFASSEPLTRAMVDSGAVCCAYETVERADRSLPLLIPMSEVAGRMAAQEGRYFLEKPRGGKGVLLGGVPGVKPAKVFVIGAGVVGTAAARTAAGTGADVTICDISLQRLTYLADVMPKNVKTLMSSEYNIREELKHADLVVGSVLIPGAKAPKLVTRDMLREMEPGTVMVDVAIDQGGCFETSRPTTHEDPVYYVDGILHYCVANIPGAVPRTSTLALTNATLPYPIQLADKGWRRAAQENPELALGLNIIGGRVVCKPVADAWGLPYEPLVL
;
A
#
# COMPACT_ATOMS: atom_id res chain seq x y z
N MET A 1 -4.75 -5.98 -27.76
CA MET A 1 -4.54 -6.87 -26.59
C MET A 1 -5.86 -7.11 -25.88
N ILE A 2 -6.01 -8.27 -25.29
CA ILE A 2 -7.16 -8.65 -24.44
C ILE A 2 -6.75 -8.49 -22.97
N ILE A 3 -7.44 -7.62 -22.23
CA ILE A 3 -7.14 -7.29 -20.85
C ILE A 3 -8.23 -7.87 -19.94
N GLY A 4 -7.83 -8.58 -18.90
CA GLY A 4 -8.72 -9.18 -17.91
C GLY A 4 -8.60 -8.53 -16.54
N ILE A 5 -9.73 -8.19 -15.95
CA ILE A 5 -9.85 -7.62 -14.61
C ILE A 5 -10.64 -8.61 -13.74
N PRO A 6 -9.97 -9.52 -13.03
CA PRO A 6 -10.67 -10.42 -12.11
C PRO A 6 -11.13 -9.65 -10.87
N LYS A 7 -12.12 -10.22 -10.19
CA LYS A 7 -12.49 -9.79 -8.84
C LYS A 7 -11.43 -10.25 -7.86
N GLU A 8 -11.06 -9.36 -6.94
CA GLU A 8 -10.15 -9.74 -5.86
C GLU A 8 -10.82 -10.72 -4.91
N ILE A 9 -10.08 -11.78 -4.56
CA ILE A 9 -10.59 -12.85 -3.69
C ILE A 9 -9.81 -12.97 -2.37
N LYS A 10 -8.81 -12.11 -2.16
CA LYS A 10 -8.11 -11.98 -0.89
C LYS A 10 -9.06 -11.41 0.16
N ASN A 11 -9.01 -11.93 1.39
CA ASN A 11 -9.89 -11.47 2.46
C ASN A 11 -9.79 -9.95 2.66
N ASN A 12 -10.94 -9.28 2.82
CA ASN A 12 -11.06 -7.82 2.98
C ASN A 12 -10.48 -6.99 1.82
N GLU A 13 -10.28 -7.58 0.64
CA GLU A 13 -9.88 -6.84 -0.55
C GLU A 13 -11.10 -6.55 -1.42
N ASN A 14 -11.51 -5.29 -1.41
CA ASN A 14 -12.70 -4.80 -2.10
C ASN A 14 -12.38 -3.81 -3.22
N ARG A 15 -11.09 -3.54 -3.46
CA ARG A 15 -10.65 -2.69 -4.57
C ARG A 15 -10.78 -3.43 -5.89
N VAL A 16 -10.81 -2.66 -6.99
CA VAL A 16 -10.73 -3.18 -8.35
C VAL A 16 -9.58 -2.49 -9.08
N ALA A 17 -8.87 -3.24 -9.92
CA ALA A 17 -7.64 -2.75 -10.56
C ALA A 17 -7.89 -1.75 -11.70
N LEU A 18 -9.12 -1.64 -12.18
CA LEU A 18 -9.49 -0.74 -13.27
C LEU A 18 -10.88 -0.14 -13.02
N THR A 19 -11.01 1.17 -13.15
CA THR A 19 -12.31 1.86 -13.13
C THR A 19 -12.99 1.81 -14.49
N PRO A 20 -14.33 2.07 -14.58
CA PRO A 20 -14.99 2.25 -15.89
C PRO A 20 -14.31 3.28 -16.78
N ALA A 21 -13.80 4.38 -16.21
CA ALA A 21 -13.05 5.39 -16.95
C ALA A 21 -11.76 4.83 -17.56
N GLY A 22 -11.01 4.02 -16.79
CA GLY A 22 -9.82 3.33 -17.30
C GLY A 22 -10.14 2.29 -18.36
N ALA A 23 -11.23 1.53 -18.18
CA ALA A 23 -11.73 0.60 -19.20
C ALA A 23 -12.05 1.31 -20.53
N ARG A 24 -12.72 2.46 -20.45
CA ARG A 24 -13.03 3.30 -21.62
C ARG A 24 -11.77 3.71 -22.38
N GLU A 25 -10.69 4.09 -21.68
CA GLU A 25 -9.44 4.50 -22.34
C GLU A 25 -8.78 3.34 -23.08
N LEU A 26 -8.82 2.13 -22.54
CA LEU A 26 -8.30 0.92 -23.20
C LEU A 26 -9.18 0.54 -24.40
N VAL A 27 -10.52 0.55 -24.25
CA VAL A 27 -11.46 0.24 -25.34
C VAL A 27 -11.32 1.23 -26.50
N LYS A 28 -11.20 2.53 -26.24
CA LYS A 28 -10.96 3.57 -27.26
C LYS A 28 -9.67 3.34 -28.06
N ARG A 29 -8.68 2.66 -27.50
CA ARG A 29 -7.42 2.29 -28.15
C ARG A 29 -7.51 0.98 -28.92
N GLY A 30 -8.72 0.39 -29.02
CA GLY A 30 -8.96 -0.86 -29.75
C GLY A 30 -8.61 -2.12 -28.94
N HIS A 31 -8.40 -2.01 -27.64
CA HIS A 31 -8.20 -3.17 -26.77
C HIS A 31 -9.55 -3.75 -26.32
N LYS A 32 -9.58 -5.05 -26.09
CA LYS A 32 -10.72 -5.75 -25.52
C LYS A 32 -10.54 -5.83 -24.00
N VAL A 33 -11.55 -5.40 -23.24
CA VAL A 33 -11.50 -5.39 -21.78
C VAL A 33 -12.57 -6.32 -21.24
N TYR A 34 -12.15 -7.35 -20.53
CA TYR A 34 -13.00 -8.26 -19.77
C TYR A 34 -12.95 -7.90 -18.29
N VAL A 35 -14.09 -7.79 -17.65
CA VAL A 35 -14.21 -7.55 -16.22
C VAL A 35 -15.04 -8.68 -15.62
N GLN A 36 -14.58 -9.28 -14.53
CA GLN A 36 -15.38 -10.27 -13.83
C GLN A 36 -16.62 -9.59 -13.21
N ALA A 37 -17.77 -10.25 -13.32
CA ALA A 37 -19.01 -9.78 -12.72
C ALA A 37 -18.82 -9.44 -11.24
N THR A 38 -19.36 -8.32 -10.82
CA THR A 38 -19.26 -7.75 -9.45
C THR A 38 -17.86 -7.32 -8.99
N ALA A 39 -16.84 -7.32 -9.85
CA ALA A 39 -15.47 -6.96 -9.44
C ALA A 39 -15.36 -5.53 -8.89
N GLY A 40 -16.12 -4.57 -9.44
CA GLY A 40 -16.09 -3.16 -9.03
C GLY A 40 -17.11 -2.77 -7.97
N VAL A 41 -18.08 -3.63 -7.66
CA VAL A 41 -19.27 -3.27 -6.86
C VAL A 41 -18.89 -2.73 -5.48
N ASN A 42 -17.99 -3.40 -4.77
CA ASN A 42 -17.56 -2.99 -3.43
C ASN A 42 -16.71 -1.68 -3.44
N SER A 43 -16.21 -1.27 -4.60
CA SER A 43 -15.57 0.02 -4.82
C SER A 43 -16.55 1.09 -5.38
N GLY A 44 -17.84 0.74 -5.50
CA GLY A 44 -18.90 1.63 -5.97
C GLY A 44 -18.98 1.77 -7.49
N PHE A 45 -18.50 0.74 -8.23
CA PHE A 45 -18.60 0.64 -9.69
C PHE A 45 -19.43 -0.60 -10.07
N ALA A 46 -20.68 -0.38 -10.46
CA ALA A 46 -21.58 -1.45 -10.89
C ALA A 46 -21.19 -1.98 -12.29
N ASP A 47 -21.63 -3.18 -12.60
CA ASP A 47 -21.27 -3.88 -13.85
C ASP A 47 -21.76 -3.13 -15.10
N ASP A 48 -22.92 -2.47 -15.02
CA ASP A 48 -23.48 -1.64 -16.09
C ASP A 48 -22.59 -0.43 -16.43
N ALA A 49 -21.86 0.13 -15.47
CA ALA A 49 -20.92 1.19 -15.71
C ALA A 49 -19.73 0.75 -16.59
N TYR A 50 -19.34 -0.52 -16.50
CA TYR A 50 -18.30 -1.11 -17.36
C TYR A 50 -18.84 -1.43 -18.75
N THR A 51 -20.04 -2.02 -18.85
CA THR A 51 -20.65 -2.34 -20.14
C THR A 51 -20.99 -1.07 -20.94
N ALA A 52 -21.41 0.00 -20.27
CA ALA A 52 -21.69 1.28 -20.89
C ALA A 52 -20.47 1.92 -21.60
N VAL A 53 -19.26 1.53 -21.22
CA VAL A 53 -18.01 2.02 -21.83
C VAL A 53 -17.37 1.02 -22.80
N GLY A 54 -18.05 -0.10 -23.09
CA GLY A 54 -17.62 -1.11 -24.05
C GLY A 54 -16.77 -2.25 -23.48
N ALA A 55 -16.66 -2.38 -22.16
CA ALA A 55 -16.10 -3.58 -21.54
C ALA A 55 -17.15 -4.70 -21.52
N GLU A 56 -16.67 -5.94 -21.57
CA GLU A 56 -17.53 -7.15 -21.48
C GLU A 56 -17.42 -7.76 -20.08
N MET A 57 -18.58 -8.07 -19.48
CA MET A 57 -18.62 -8.76 -18.18
C MET A 57 -18.52 -10.27 -18.38
N LEU A 58 -17.68 -10.93 -17.56
CA LEU A 58 -17.53 -12.39 -17.53
C LEU A 58 -17.99 -12.94 -16.17
N PRO A 59 -18.65 -14.10 -16.13
CA PRO A 59 -19.27 -14.60 -14.91
C PRO A 59 -18.27 -15.11 -13.86
N SER A 60 -17.08 -15.55 -14.29
CA SER A 60 -16.14 -16.21 -13.40
C SER A 60 -14.69 -15.75 -13.58
N ILE A 61 -13.87 -15.99 -12.57
CA ILE A 61 -12.44 -15.70 -12.60
C ILE A 61 -11.72 -16.57 -13.64
N GLU A 62 -12.13 -17.83 -13.78
CA GLU A 62 -11.57 -18.78 -14.74
C GLU A 62 -11.73 -18.27 -16.16
N GLU A 63 -12.90 -17.72 -16.52
CA GLU A 63 -13.14 -17.16 -17.84
C GLU A 63 -12.29 -15.92 -18.10
N VAL A 64 -12.11 -15.08 -17.08
CA VAL A 64 -11.23 -13.88 -17.21
C VAL A 64 -9.80 -14.32 -17.50
N TYR A 65 -9.25 -15.23 -16.69
CA TYR A 65 -7.88 -15.72 -16.89
C TYR A 65 -7.72 -16.47 -18.23
N ALA A 66 -8.69 -17.27 -18.61
CA ALA A 66 -8.62 -18.07 -19.85
C ALA A 66 -8.60 -17.20 -21.11
N ARG A 67 -9.29 -16.05 -21.11
CA ARG A 67 -9.44 -15.20 -22.31
C ARG A 67 -8.41 -14.07 -22.38
N ALA A 68 -7.90 -13.59 -21.25
CA ALA A 68 -7.03 -12.43 -21.22
C ALA A 68 -5.58 -12.76 -21.61
N GLU A 69 -4.94 -11.85 -22.33
CA GLU A 69 -3.49 -11.82 -22.59
C GLU A 69 -2.75 -11.11 -21.45
N MET A 70 -3.40 -10.09 -20.87
CA MET A 70 -2.90 -9.36 -19.70
C MET A 70 -3.94 -9.38 -18.60
N ILE A 71 -3.54 -9.81 -17.41
CA ILE A 71 -4.32 -9.70 -16.17
C ILE A 71 -3.85 -8.47 -15.39
N VAL A 72 -4.79 -7.61 -15.00
CA VAL A 72 -4.52 -6.46 -14.14
C VAL A 72 -5.28 -6.64 -12.82
N LYS A 73 -4.56 -6.67 -11.72
CA LYS A 73 -5.08 -6.88 -10.36
C LYS A 73 -4.60 -5.78 -9.41
N VAL A 74 -5.16 -5.77 -8.22
CA VAL A 74 -4.68 -4.93 -7.11
C VAL A 74 -3.67 -5.71 -6.26
N LYS A 75 -4.07 -6.89 -5.78
CA LYS A 75 -3.24 -7.73 -4.90
C LYS A 75 -2.64 -8.91 -5.65
N GLU A 76 -1.63 -9.47 -5.03
CA GLU A 76 -0.97 -10.70 -5.48
C GLU A 76 -1.98 -11.81 -5.73
N PRO A 77 -1.76 -12.66 -6.74
CA PRO A 77 -2.52 -13.90 -6.89
C PRO A 77 -2.42 -14.75 -5.63
N VAL A 78 -3.53 -15.37 -5.23
CA VAL A 78 -3.58 -16.32 -4.11
C VAL A 78 -3.71 -17.75 -4.63
N ALA A 79 -3.51 -18.75 -3.77
CA ALA A 79 -3.38 -20.15 -4.17
C ALA A 79 -4.43 -20.67 -5.17
N PRO A 80 -5.74 -20.34 -5.08
CA PRO A 80 -6.72 -20.73 -6.10
C PRO A 80 -6.44 -20.19 -7.50
N GLU A 81 -5.76 -19.03 -7.61
CA GLU A 81 -5.48 -18.35 -8.87
C GLU A 81 -4.23 -18.90 -9.57
N TYR A 82 -3.28 -19.51 -8.84
CA TYR A 82 -1.99 -19.92 -9.40
C TYR A 82 -2.12 -20.79 -10.65
N LYS A 83 -3.04 -21.76 -10.63
CA LYS A 83 -3.29 -22.68 -11.74
C LYS A 83 -4.01 -22.05 -12.93
N LEU A 84 -4.58 -20.86 -12.78
CA LEU A 84 -5.27 -20.13 -13.83
C LEU A 84 -4.30 -19.29 -14.67
N ILE A 85 -3.13 -18.95 -14.10
CA ILE A 85 -2.10 -18.15 -14.75
C ILE A 85 -1.35 -19.02 -15.75
N ARG A 86 -1.24 -18.52 -16.99
CA ARG A 86 -0.70 -19.28 -18.11
C ARG A 86 0.70 -18.79 -18.49
N ARG A 87 1.43 -19.66 -19.16
CA ARG A 87 2.72 -19.30 -19.80
C ARG A 87 2.52 -18.08 -20.72
N ASP A 88 3.48 -17.16 -20.67
CA ASP A 88 3.53 -15.92 -21.44
C ASP A 88 2.37 -14.93 -21.17
N GLN A 89 1.45 -15.24 -20.27
CA GLN A 89 0.42 -14.31 -19.83
C GLN A 89 1.05 -13.20 -18.99
N LEU A 90 0.77 -11.95 -19.34
CA LEU A 90 1.25 -10.79 -18.57
C LEU A 90 0.36 -10.60 -17.33
N VAL A 91 0.96 -10.50 -16.15
CA VAL A 91 0.26 -10.19 -14.91
C VAL A 91 0.85 -8.90 -14.32
N PHE A 92 0.02 -7.88 -14.18
CA PHE A 92 0.40 -6.56 -13.67
C PHE A 92 -0.37 -6.26 -12.38
N THR A 93 0.32 -6.27 -11.25
CA THR A 93 -0.28 -6.18 -9.90
C THR A 93 0.78 -5.89 -8.84
N PHE A 94 0.40 -5.64 -7.57
CA PHE A 94 1.29 -5.85 -6.44
C PHE A 94 1.54 -7.35 -6.26
N PHE A 95 2.78 -7.76 -6.21
CA PHE A 95 3.16 -9.16 -5.97
C PHE A 95 3.73 -9.41 -4.60
N HIS A 96 4.58 -8.51 -4.10
CA HIS A 96 5.31 -8.69 -2.84
C HIS A 96 6.06 -10.02 -2.77
N PHE A 97 6.74 -10.41 -3.86
CA PHE A 97 7.40 -11.71 -4.01
C PHE A 97 8.34 -12.07 -2.86
N ALA A 98 9.09 -11.09 -2.34
CA ALA A 98 10.00 -11.33 -1.22
C ALA A 98 9.30 -11.71 0.10
N SER A 99 7.97 -11.60 0.19
CA SER A 99 7.18 -11.98 1.36
C SER A 99 6.51 -13.35 1.26
N SER A 100 6.52 -14.00 0.08
CA SER A 100 5.81 -15.27 -0.15
C SER A 100 6.55 -16.19 -1.11
N GLU A 101 7.25 -17.18 -0.55
CA GLU A 101 7.91 -18.22 -1.34
C GLU A 101 6.92 -19.04 -2.20
N PRO A 102 5.75 -19.48 -1.68
CA PRO A 102 4.79 -20.24 -2.49
C PRO A 102 4.31 -19.47 -3.72
N LEU A 103 4.02 -18.18 -3.59
CA LEU A 103 3.66 -17.32 -4.72
C LEU A 103 4.80 -17.20 -5.72
N THR A 104 6.02 -16.95 -5.24
CA THR A 104 7.18 -16.78 -6.11
C THR A 104 7.43 -18.02 -6.94
N ARG A 105 7.42 -19.21 -6.31
CA ARG A 105 7.59 -20.48 -7.01
C ARG A 105 6.45 -20.75 -8.00
N ALA A 106 5.20 -20.51 -7.60
CA ALA A 106 4.06 -20.68 -8.49
C ALA A 106 4.15 -19.79 -9.74
N MET A 107 4.62 -18.55 -9.62
CA MET A 107 4.81 -17.66 -10.77
C MET A 107 6.00 -18.08 -11.66
N VAL A 108 7.07 -18.59 -11.07
CA VAL A 108 8.18 -19.20 -11.83
C VAL A 108 7.68 -20.40 -12.62
N ASP A 109 6.94 -21.30 -11.97
CA ASP A 109 6.42 -22.54 -12.60
C ASP A 109 5.39 -22.24 -13.70
N SER A 110 4.59 -21.20 -13.53
CA SER A 110 3.58 -20.80 -14.54
C SER A 110 4.20 -20.37 -15.88
N GLY A 111 5.44 -19.85 -15.84
CA GLY A 111 6.09 -19.25 -16.99
C GLY A 111 5.47 -17.93 -17.47
N ALA A 112 4.67 -17.27 -16.64
CA ALA A 112 4.07 -15.97 -16.91
C ALA A 112 5.10 -14.83 -16.97
N VAL A 113 4.65 -13.66 -17.42
CA VAL A 113 5.40 -12.39 -17.33
C VAL A 113 4.82 -11.58 -16.17
N CYS A 114 5.56 -11.47 -15.08
CA CYS A 114 5.11 -10.77 -13.87
C CYS A 114 5.73 -9.38 -13.80
N CYS A 115 4.89 -8.36 -13.93
CA CYS A 115 5.25 -6.95 -13.76
C CYS A 115 4.68 -6.45 -12.44
N ALA A 116 5.53 -6.19 -11.45
CA ALA A 116 5.17 -5.84 -10.09
C ALA A 116 5.03 -4.32 -9.92
N TYR A 117 3.93 -3.87 -9.35
CA TYR A 117 3.70 -2.44 -9.07
C TYR A 117 4.77 -1.85 -8.16
N GLU A 118 5.15 -2.58 -7.12
CA GLU A 118 6.08 -2.13 -6.08
C GLU A 118 7.54 -2.01 -6.53
N THR A 119 7.87 -2.53 -7.72
CA THR A 119 9.23 -2.41 -8.29
C THR A 119 9.30 -1.50 -9.51
N VAL A 120 8.17 -0.93 -9.94
CA VAL A 120 8.17 0.20 -10.88
C VAL A 120 8.78 1.40 -10.16
N GLU A 121 9.98 1.81 -10.59
CA GLU A 121 10.78 2.83 -9.91
C GLU A 121 11.21 3.92 -10.91
N ARG A 122 11.06 5.18 -10.51
CA ARG A 122 11.52 6.35 -11.28
C ARG A 122 13.01 6.62 -11.09
N ALA A 123 13.55 7.47 -11.94
CA ALA A 123 14.96 7.87 -11.89
C ALA A 123 15.34 8.53 -10.55
N ASP A 124 14.40 9.18 -9.87
CA ASP A 124 14.56 9.77 -8.54
C ASP A 124 14.37 8.73 -7.40
N ARG A 125 14.23 7.45 -7.74
CA ARG A 125 13.99 6.32 -6.85
C ARG A 125 12.61 6.33 -6.15
N SER A 126 11.71 7.18 -6.59
CA SER A 126 10.33 7.12 -6.13
C SER A 126 9.58 5.91 -6.73
N LEU A 127 8.64 5.36 -5.96
CA LEU A 127 7.81 4.21 -6.34
C LEU A 127 6.40 4.70 -6.68
N PRO A 128 6.15 5.15 -7.93
CA PRO A 128 4.93 5.88 -8.29
C PRO A 128 3.64 5.11 -8.06
N LEU A 129 3.69 3.78 -8.11
CA LEU A 129 2.51 2.93 -7.93
C LEU A 129 2.26 2.56 -6.47
N LEU A 130 3.28 2.69 -5.61
CA LEU A 130 3.15 2.50 -4.16
C LEU A 130 2.69 3.79 -3.45
N ILE A 131 3.08 4.96 -3.96
CA ILE A 131 2.75 6.27 -3.37
C ILE A 131 1.25 6.43 -3.07
N PRO A 132 0.30 6.12 -3.97
CA PRO A 132 -1.13 6.32 -3.70
C PRO A 132 -1.63 5.54 -2.49
N MET A 133 -1.16 4.30 -2.32
CA MET A 133 -1.54 3.47 -1.18
C MET A 133 -0.89 3.95 0.12
N SER A 134 0.33 4.46 0.04
CA SER A 134 1.02 5.12 1.16
C SER A 134 0.29 6.39 1.60
N GLU A 135 -0.21 7.20 0.67
CA GLU A 135 -1.04 8.38 0.96
C GLU A 135 -2.34 8.01 1.67
N VAL A 136 -3.04 6.98 1.18
CA VAL A 136 -4.27 6.49 1.81
C VAL A 136 -3.96 5.94 3.20
N ALA A 137 -2.93 5.10 3.34
CA ALA A 137 -2.57 4.49 4.61
C ALA A 137 -2.22 5.54 5.69
N GLY A 138 -1.47 6.59 5.34
CA GLY A 138 -1.14 7.67 6.26
C GLY A 138 -2.37 8.46 6.73
N ARG A 139 -3.30 8.76 5.83
CA ARG A 139 -4.56 9.43 6.18
C ARG A 139 -5.44 8.55 7.07
N MET A 140 -5.53 7.27 6.75
CA MET A 140 -6.24 6.28 7.56
C MET A 140 -5.61 6.13 8.95
N ALA A 141 -4.28 6.16 9.07
CA ALA A 141 -3.61 6.08 10.37
C ALA A 141 -4.05 7.20 11.32
N ALA A 142 -4.18 8.42 10.82
CA ALA A 142 -4.70 9.55 11.61
C ALA A 142 -6.21 9.40 11.91
N GLN A 143 -7.00 8.88 10.96
CA GLN A 143 -8.43 8.65 11.12
C GLN A 143 -8.71 7.57 12.17
N GLU A 144 -8.08 6.40 12.05
CA GLU A 144 -8.25 5.30 12.99
C GLU A 144 -7.67 5.64 14.36
N GLY A 145 -6.48 6.28 14.39
CA GLY A 145 -5.89 6.77 15.63
C GLY A 145 -6.84 7.68 16.40
N ARG A 146 -7.48 8.63 15.71
CA ARG A 146 -8.50 9.51 16.31
C ARG A 146 -9.69 8.72 16.84
N TYR A 147 -10.19 7.75 16.08
CA TYR A 147 -11.33 6.92 16.46
C TYR A 147 -11.05 6.11 17.73
N PHE A 148 -9.86 5.50 17.81
CA PHE A 148 -9.48 4.71 18.98
C PHE A 148 -9.02 5.54 20.20
N LEU A 149 -8.81 6.85 20.07
CA LEU A 149 -8.61 7.74 21.23
C LEU A 149 -9.88 7.93 22.06
N GLU A 150 -11.06 7.65 21.51
CA GLU A 150 -12.33 7.74 22.22
C GLU A 150 -12.40 6.75 23.40
N LYS A 151 -12.93 7.18 24.54
CA LYS A 151 -13.05 6.34 25.75
C LYS A 151 -13.84 5.04 25.53
N PRO A 152 -14.99 5.06 24.81
CA PRO A 152 -15.74 3.84 24.51
C PRO A 152 -14.97 2.83 23.61
N ARG A 153 -13.90 3.27 22.97
CA ARG A 153 -13.03 2.46 22.09
C ARG A 153 -11.76 2.01 22.78
N GLY A 154 -11.59 2.37 24.06
CA GLY A 154 -10.45 1.95 24.88
C GLY A 154 -9.32 2.98 25.01
N GLY A 155 -9.40 4.10 24.30
CA GLY A 155 -8.42 5.18 24.39
C GLY A 155 -8.54 6.04 25.64
N LYS A 156 -7.71 7.08 25.74
CA LYS A 156 -7.69 8.04 26.86
C LYS A 156 -8.95 8.90 26.99
N GLY A 157 -9.77 9.02 25.95
CA GLY A 157 -10.90 9.94 25.88
C GLY A 157 -10.46 11.38 25.51
N VAL A 158 -9.51 11.52 24.61
CA VAL A 158 -8.94 12.79 24.15
C VAL A 158 -9.47 13.12 22.76
N LEU A 159 -9.95 14.38 22.59
CA LEU A 159 -10.36 14.89 21.29
C LEU A 159 -9.13 15.45 20.54
N LEU A 160 -8.89 14.99 19.32
CA LEU A 160 -7.65 15.26 18.59
C LEU A 160 -7.39 16.77 18.41
N GLY A 161 -8.40 17.55 18.05
CA GLY A 161 -8.27 19.00 17.83
C GLY A 161 -8.45 19.87 19.09
N GLY A 162 -8.76 19.28 20.26
CA GLY A 162 -9.14 20.05 21.44
C GLY A 162 -10.45 20.86 21.25
N VAL A 163 -10.69 21.78 22.17
CA VAL A 163 -11.79 22.77 22.08
C VAL A 163 -11.33 24.08 22.73
N PRO A 164 -12.01 25.22 22.56
CA PRO A 164 -11.66 26.46 23.25
C PRO A 164 -11.46 26.25 24.75
N GLY A 165 -10.28 26.60 25.26
CA GLY A 165 -9.89 26.40 26.66
C GLY A 165 -9.27 25.03 26.98
N VAL A 166 -9.27 24.07 26.04
CA VAL A 166 -8.63 22.75 26.18
C VAL A 166 -7.62 22.54 25.06
N LYS A 167 -6.39 22.18 25.42
CA LYS A 167 -5.31 21.92 24.44
C LYS A 167 -5.68 20.75 23.51
N PRO A 168 -5.22 20.79 22.25
CA PRO A 168 -5.34 19.65 21.33
C PRO A 168 -4.48 18.47 21.79
N ALA A 169 -4.80 17.29 21.28
CA ALA A 169 -3.99 16.09 21.43
C ALA A 169 -2.59 16.27 20.82
N LYS A 170 -1.61 15.59 21.39
CA LYS A 170 -0.25 15.47 20.85
C LYS A 170 -0.14 14.24 19.98
N VAL A 171 0.20 14.45 18.70
CA VAL A 171 0.41 13.38 17.72
C VAL A 171 1.88 13.30 17.38
N PHE A 172 2.47 12.13 17.59
CA PHE A 172 3.87 11.88 17.24
C PHE A 172 3.94 10.94 16.03
N VAL A 173 4.63 11.37 14.97
CA VAL A 173 4.78 10.60 13.73
C VAL A 173 6.25 10.23 13.54
N ILE A 174 6.54 8.94 13.48
CA ILE A 174 7.89 8.39 13.32
C ILE A 174 8.09 7.98 11.85
N GLY A 175 8.95 8.70 11.14
CA GLY A 175 9.19 8.59 9.71
C GLY A 175 8.47 9.67 8.90
N ALA A 176 9.22 10.44 8.11
CA ALA A 176 8.71 11.55 7.29
C ALA A 176 8.59 11.20 5.80
N GLY A 177 8.43 9.92 5.48
CA GLY A 177 8.10 9.44 4.14
C GLY A 177 6.69 9.84 3.70
N VAL A 178 6.18 9.22 2.65
CA VAL A 178 4.82 9.50 2.12
C VAL A 178 3.75 9.24 3.18
N VAL A 179 3.79 8.08 3.84
CA VAL A 179 2.85 7.71 4.90
C VAL A 179 2.85 8.71 6.04
N GLY A 180 4.02 8.97 6.64
CA GLY A 180 4.10 9.86 7.80
C GLY A 180 3.74 11.30 7.47
N THR A 181 4.11 11.79 6.28
CA THR A 181 3.71 13.12 5.81
C THR A 181 2.19 13.22 5.67
N ALA A 182 1.54 12.19 5.10
CA ALA A 182 0.08 12.16 4.96
C ALA A 182 -0.61 12.07 6.33
N ALA A 183 -0.10 11.26 7.26
CA ALA A 183 -0.61 11.15 8.62
C ALA A 183 -0.49 12.48 9.38
N ALA A 184 0.71 13.09 9.38
CA ALA A 184 0.96 14.37 10.04
C ALA A 184 0.07 15.50 9.50
N ARG A 185 -0.06 15.59 8.16
CA ARG A 185 -0.92 16.58 7.52
C ARG A 185 -2.40 16.40 7.89
N THR A 186 -2.86 15.16 7.92
CA THR A 186 -4.26 14.83 8.28
C THR A 186 -4.54 15.14 9.74
N ALA A 187 -3.67 14.75 10.65
CA ALA A 187 -3.78 15.07 12.07
C ALA A 187 -3.75 16.59 12.31
N ALA A 188 -2.79 17.29 11.69
CA ALA A 188 -2.68 18.75 11.77
C ALA A 188 -3.94 19.46 11.25
N GLY A 189 -4.55 18.94 10.18
CA GLY A 189 -5.81 19.46 9.62
C GLY A 189 -7.00 19.38 10.56
N THR A 190 -6.94 18.51 11.58
CA THR A 190 -7.96 18.44 12.64
C THR A 190 -7.65 19.38 13.82
N GLY A 191 -6.52 20.10 13.79
CA GLY A 191 -6.10 20.99 14.84
C GLY A 191 -5.16 20.38 15.89
N ALA A 192 -4.72 19.14 15.71
CA ALA A 192 -3.77 18.48 16.62
C ALA A 192 -2.41 19.21 16.70
N ASP A 193 -1.71 19.06 17.82
CA ASP A 193 -0.30 19.44 17.96
C ASP A 193 0.58 18.26 17.49
N VAL A 194 1.25 18.42 16.34
CA VAL A 194 1.93 17.31 15.67
C VAL A 194 3.44 17.49 15.71
N THR A 195 4.16 16.44 16.11
CA THR A 195 5.62 16.33 15.91
C THR A 195 5.89 15.20 14.91
N ILE A 196 6.67 15.46 13.86
CA ILE A 196 7.12 14.44 12.90
C ILE A 196 8.64 14.31 12.94
N CYS A 197 9.16 13.09 13.05
CA CYS A 197 10.60 12.86 13.07
C CYS A 197 11.11 12.02 11.90
N ASP A 198 12.35 12.30 11.49
CA ASP A 198 13.08 11.53 10.47
C ASP A 198 14.59 11.64 10.71
N ILE A 199 15.36 10.75 10.11
CA ILE A 199 16.83 10.79 10.11
C ILE A 199 17.38 11.75 9.02
N SER A 200 16.56 12.10 8.03
CA SER A 200 16.93 12.96 6.90
C SER A 200 16.65 14.43 7.22
N LEU A 201 17.69 15.19 7.53
CA LEU A 201 17.57 16.64 7.74
C LEU A 201 17.00 17.35 6.50
N GLN A 202 17.40 16.93 5.30
CA GLN A 202 16.85 17.49 4.06
C GLN A 202 15.32 17.29 3.98
N ARG A 203 14.83 16.12 4.37
CA ARG A 203 13.39 15.85 4.41
C ARG A 203 12.67 16.71 5.45
N LEU A 204 13.26 16.85 6.63
CA LEU A 204 12.73 17.70 7.71
C LEU A 204 12.68 19.18 7.29
N THR A 205 13.72 19.69 6.64
CA THR A 205 13.74 21.06 6.08
C THR A 205 12.59 21.28 5.11
N TYR A 206 12.43 20.38 4.13
CA TYR A 206 11.30 20.45 3.20
C TYR A 206 9.94 20.48 3.92
N LEU A 207 9.76 19.62 4.92
CA LEU A 207 8.50 19.57 5.67
C LEU A 207 8.25 20.81 6.51
N ALA A 208 9.30 21.40 7.08
CA ALA A 208 9.19 22.67 7.82
C ALA A 208 8.64 23.82 6.96
N ASP A 209 8.95 23.80 5.64
CA ASP A 209 8.48 24.81 4.70
C ASP A 209 7.04 24.58 4.21
N VAL A 210 6.63 23.30 4.05
CA VAL A 210 5.36 22.96 3.35
C VAL A 210 4.23 22.46 4.26
N MET A 211 4.52 22.17 5.54
CA MET A 211 3.52 21.69 6.49
C MET A 211 2.84 22.86 7.22
N PRO A 212 1.60 22.64 7.74
CA PRO A 212 0.94 23.62 8.62
C PRO A 212 1.80 23.95 9.85
N LYS A 213 1.64 25.15 10.41
CA LYS A 213 2.46 25.64 11.54
C LYS A 213 2.30 24.83 12.84
N ASN A 214 1.25 24.05 12.99
CA ASN A 214 1.05 23.13 14.10
C ASN A 214 1.76 21.76 13.89
N VAL A 215 2.59 21.64 12.83
CA VAL A 215 3.50 20.51 12.64
C VAL A 215 4.93 20.96 12.92
N LYS A 216 5.59 20.29 13.86
CA LYS A 216 6.98 20.50 14.23
C LYS A 216 7.83 19.35 13.67
N THR A 217 9.01 19.65 13.21
CA THR A 217 9.98 18.66 12.73
C THR A 217 11.02 18.37 13.80
N LEU A 218 11.46 17.11 13.94
CA LEU A 218 12.42 16.65 14.93
C LEU A 218 13.38 15.62 14.32
N MET A 219 14.67 15.70 14.65
CA MET A 219 15.62 14.65 14.28
C MET A 219 15.28 13.35 15.02
N SER A 220 15.22 12.25 14.26
CA SER A 220 14.99 10.92 14.82
C SER A 220 16.25 10.44 15.55
N SER A 221 16.12 10.23 16.85
CA SER A 221 17.09 9.55 17.71
C SER A 221 16.33 8.79 18.79
N GLU A 222 16.93 7.79 19.40
CA GLU A 222 16.30 7.05 20.50
C GLU A 222 15.87 8.00 21.63
N TYR A 223 16.73 8.96 21.99
CA TYR A 223 16.44 9.95 23.03
C TYR A 223 15.20 10.79 22.67
N ASN A 224 15.16 11.37 21.48
CA ASN A 224 14.03 12.21 21.04
C ASN A 224 12.73 11.43 20.92
N ILE A 225 12.79 10.19 20.40
CA ILE A 225 11.62 9.29 20.33
C ILE A 225 11.09 9.03 21.74
N ARG A 226 11.95 8.66 22.69
CA ARG A 226 11.57 8.40 24.09
C ARG A 226 10.93 9.62 24.78
N GLU A 227 11.46 10.80 24.57
CA GLU A 227 10.90 12.04 25.15
C GLU A 227 9.52 12.39 24.57
N GLU A 228 9.35 12.28 23.25
CA GLU A 228 8.04 12.55 22.61
C GLU A 228 6.98 11.53 23.01
N LEU A 229 7.35 10.25 23.17
CA LEU A 229 6.42 9.17 23.57
C LEU A 229 5.78 9.42 24.94
N LYS A 230 6.50 10.02 25.90
CA LYS A 230 5.97 10.31 27.26
C LYS A 230 4.71 11.16 27.25
N HIS A 231 4.54 11.97 26.21
CA HIS A 231 3.50 12.99 26.14
C HIS A 231 2.52 12.76 24.96
N ALA A 232 2.79 11.79 24.12
CA ALA A 232 1.97 11.50 22.96
C ALA A 232 0.59 10.94 23.38
N ASP A 233 -0.45 11.36 22.68
CA ASP A 233 -1.79 10.77 22.73
C ASP A 233 -1.97 9.76 21.60
N LEU A 234 -1.43 10.08 20.42
CA LEU A 234 -1.40 9.22 19.23
C LEU A 234 0.02 9.13 18.68
N VAL A 235 0.48 7.92 18.46
CA VAL A 235 1.77 7.64 17.79
C VAL A 235 1.52 6.93 16.46
N VAL A 236 2.13 7.41 15.38
CA VAL A 236 2.07 6.78 14.06
C VAL A 236 3.45 6.31 13.65
N GLY A 237 3.63 4.99 13.55
CA GLY A 237 4.85 4.37 13.02
C GLY A 237 4.74 4.21 11.50
N SER A 238 5.67 4.82 10.75
CA SER A 238 5.59 4.88 9.29
C SER A 238 6.95 4.73 8.59
N VAL A 239 7.91 4.11 9.27
CA VAL A 239 9.24 3.87 8.72
C VAL A 239 9.23 2.59 7.89
N LEU A 240 9.59 2.74 6.62
CA LEU A 240 9.68 1.66 5.65
C LEU A 240 11.08 1.71 5.02
N ILE A 241 11.76 0.55 5.01
CA ILE A 241 13.01 0.38 4.27
C ILE A 241 12.72 -0.56 3.10
N PRO A 242 12.84 -0.09 1.85
CA PRO A 242 12.58 -0.93 0.68
C PRO A 242 13.43 -2.21 0.71
N GLY A 243 12.77 -3.37 0.58
CA GLY A 243 13.44 -4.68 0.55
C GLY A 243 13.98 -5.20 1.89
N ALA A 244 13.73 -4.50 3.01
CA ALA A 244 14.19 -4.92 4.34
C ALA A 244 13.05 -4.85 5.38
N LYS A 245 13.26 -5.53 6.52
CA LYS A 245 12.35 -5.38 7.67
C LYS A 245 12.46 -3.98 8.25
N ALA A 246 11.34 -3.43 8.72
CA ALA A 246 11.33 -2.15 9.43
C ALA A 246 12.18 -2.25 10.72
N PRO A 247 12.97 -1.21 11.05
CA PRO A 247 13.72 -1.17 12.30
C PRO A 247 12.76 -1.02 13.48
N LYS A 248 13.08 -1.63 14.62
CA LYS A 248 12.31 -1.47 15.86
C LYS A 248 12.72 -0.18 16.57
N LEU A 249 11.98 0.89 16.34
CA LEU A 249 12.27 2.24 16.84
C LEU A 249 11.63 2.54 18.19
N VAL A 250 10.54 1.86 18.53
CA VAL A 250 9.89 1.94 19.84
C VAL A 250 10.01 0.57 20.50
N THR A 251 10.74 0.53 21.60
CA THR A 251 10.98 -0.69 22.38
C THR A 251 9.92 -0.86 23.47
N ARG A 252 9.77 -2.06 24.00
CA ARG A 252 8.75 -2.36 25.03
C ARG A 252 8.97 -1.57 26.32
N ASP A 253 10.19 -1.29 26.70
CA ASP A 253 10.50 -0.50 27.90
C ASP A 253 10.02 0.95 27.76
N MET A 254 10.05 1.53 26.56
CA MET A 254 9.53 2.87 26.31
C MET A 254 8.02 2.97 26.55
N LEU A 255 7.26 1.89 26.33
CA LEU A 255 5.79 1.89 26.55
C LEU A 255 5.44 2.16 28.03
N ARG A 256 6.32 1.78 28.96
CA ARG A 256 6.10 2.00 30.40
C ARG A 256 6.18 3.45 30.84
N GLU A 257 6.78 4.29 30.00
CA GLU A 257 6.89 5.74 30.21
C GLU A 257 5.73 6.52 29.58
N MET A 258 4.90 5.82 28.78
CA MET A 258 3.74 6.42 28.11
C MET A 258 2.50 6.40 29.01
N GLU A 259 1.58 7.31 28.73
CA GLU A 259 0.30 7.34 29.45
C GLU A 259 -0.64 6.21 28.99
N PRO A 260 -1.28 5.46 29.92
CA PRO A 260 -2.25 4.43 29.57
C PRO A 260 -3.39 4.96 28.69
N GLY A 261 -3.77 4.16 27.67
CA GLY A 261 -4.78 4.54 26.69
C GLY A 261 -4.26 5.39 25.55
N THR A 262 -2.94 5.66 25.48
CA THR A 262 -2.29 6.15 24.27
C THR A 262 -2.52 5.16 23.13
N VAL A 263 -2.75 5.67 21.91
CA VAL A 263 -2.98 4.86 20.72
C VAL A 263 -1.72 4.84 19.87
N MET A 264 -1.28 3.66 19.46
CA MET A 264 -0.14 3.44 18.56
C MET A 264 -0.63 2.78 17.27
N VAL A 265 -0.44 3.44 16.14
CA VAL A 265 -0.78 2.93 14.81
C VAL A 265 0.50 2.56 14.07
N ASP A 266 0.70 1.28 13.77
CA ASP A 266 1.87 0.82 13.02
C ASP A 266 1.50 0.54 11.56
N VAL A 267 1.77 1.50 10.69
CA VAL A 267 1.51 1.38 9.24
C VAL A 267 2.55 0.49 8.55
N ALA A 268 3.72 0.32 9.15
CA ALA A 268 4.79 -0.51 8.61
C ALA A 268 4.59 -2.01 8.92
N ILE A 269 3.43 -2.41 9.43
CA ILE A 269 3.16 -3.78 9.91
C ILE A 269 3.38 -4.85 8.84
N ASP A 270 3.06 -4.57 7.58
CA ASP A 270 3.28 -5.50 6.45
C ASP A 270 4.77 -5.86 6.26
N GLN A 271 5.69 -5.06 6.82
CA GLN A 271 7.14 -5.30 6.83
C GLN A 271 7.67 -5.58 8.25
N GLY A 272 6.82 -6.11 9.11
CA GLY A 272 7.16 -6.51 10.49
C GLY A 272 6.95 -5.41 11.53
N GLY A 273 6.55 -4.20 11.13
CA GLY A 273 6.26 -3.07 12.03
C GLY A 273 7.50 -2.39 12.63
N CYS A 274 7.39 -1.12 12.95
CA CYS A 274 8.47 -0.34 13.56
C CYS A 274 8.40 -0.24 15.10
N PHE A 275 7.42 -0.89 15.74
CA PHE A 275 7.40 -1.06 17.19
C PHE A 275 7.77 -2.51 17.55
N GLU A 276 8.52 -2.70 18.63
CA GLU A 276 8.91 -4.03 19.10
C GLU A 276 7.68 -4.90 19.41
N THR A 277 6.64 -4.28 19.94
CA THR A 277 5.39 -4.91 20.37
C THR A 277 4.37 -5.08 19.27
N SER A 278 4.67 -4.64 18.02
CA SER A 278 3.75 -4.78 16.89
C SER A 278 3.56 -6.23 16.46
N ARG A 279 2.29 -6.61 16.30
CA ARG A 279 1.86 -7.84 15.63
C ARG A 279 0.71 -7.56 14.68
N PRO A 280 0.62 -8.24 13.52
CA PRO A 280 -0.47 -8.01 12.58
C PRO A 280 -1.84 -8.25 13.19
N THR A 281 -2.79 -7.38 12.85
CA THR A 281 -4.22 -7.49 13.16
C THR A 281 -5.04 -7.42 11.88
N THR A 282 -6.37 -7.61 12.00
CA THR A 282 -7.30 -7.58 10.87
C THR A 282 -8.32 -6.44 11.04
N HIS A 283 -9.10 -6.16 9.99
CA HIS A 283 -10.16 -5.16 10.08
C HIS A 283 -11.31 -5.58 11.03
N GLU A 284 -11.49 -6.89 11.24
CA GLU A 284 -12.50 -7.43 12.17
C GLU A 284 -12.06 -7.35 13.64
N ASP A 285 -10.76 -7.56 13.91
CA ASP A 285 -10.16 -7.45 15.25
C ASP A 285 -8.93 -6.53 15.17
N PRO A 286 -9.14 -5.20 15.11
CA PRO A 286 -8.11 -4.26 14.69
C PRO A 286 -7.11 -3.87 15.77
N VAL A 287 -7.42 -4.09 17.06
CA VAL A 287 -6.63 -3.54 18.17
C VAL A 287 -6.31 -4.57 19.25
N TYR A 288 -5.24 -4.34 19.98
CA TYR A 288 -4.88 -5.07 21.20
C TYR A 288 -4.10 -4.15 22.15
N TYR A 289 -3.91 -4.60 23.40
CA TYR A 289 -3.18 -3.84 24.39
C TYR A 289 -1.84 -4.51 24.75
N VAL A 290 -0.83 -3.66 24.93
CA VAL A 290 0.43 -4.03 25.55
C VAL A 290 0.78 -2.98 26.60
N ASP A 291 0.98 -3.40 27.85
CA ASP A 291 1.35 -2.51 28.97
C ASP A 291 0.44 -1.26 29.10
N GLY A 292 -0.87 -1.41 28.82
CA GLY A 292 -1.87 -0.34 28.88
C GLY A 292 -1.95 0.55 27.63
N ILE A 293 -1.13 0.32 26.61
CA ILE A 293 -1.09 1.07 25.35
C ILE A 293 -1.85 0.31 24.27
N LEU A 294 -2.77 1.00 23.60
CA LEU A 294 -3.59 0.45 22.53
C LEU A 294 -2.81 0.42 21.21
N HIS A 295 -2.71 -0.76 20.59
CA HIS A 295 -2.03 -0.95 19.30
C HIS A 295 -3.06 -1.22 18.20
N TYR A 296 -2.98 -0.47 17.11
CA TYR A 296 -3.68 -0.69 15.85
C TYR A 296 -2.64 -1.06 14.79
N CYS A 297 -2.64 -2.32 14.37
CA CYS A 297 -1.62 -2.88 13.47
C CYS A 297 -2.28 -3.66 12.31
N VAL A 298 -3.35 -3.11 11.75
CA VAL A 298 -4.11 -3.75 10.67
C VAL A 298 -3.27 -3.84 9.41
N ALA A 299 -3.09 -5.05 8.90
CA ALA A 299 -2.52 -5.27 7.59
C ALA A 299 -3.48 -4.79 6.49
N ASN A 300 -2.93 -4.23 5.41
CA ASN A 300 -3.73 -3.71 4.29
C ASN A 300 -4.71 -2.58 4.67
N ILE A 301 -4.28 -1.64 5.50
CA ILE A 301 -5.08 -0.46 5.91
C ILE A 301 -5.86 0.19 4.75
N PRO A 302 -5.30 0.40 3.53
CA PRO A 302 -6.04 1.00 2.42
C PRO A 302 -7.25 0.20 1.94
N GLY A 303 -7.34 -1.09 2.27
CA GLY A 303 -8.47 -1.96 1.94
C GLY A 303 -9.78 -1.54 2.61
N ALA A 304 -9.72 -0.82 3.74
CA ALA A 304 -10.89 -0.31 4.45
C ALA A 304 -11.68 0.77 3.70
N VAL A 305 -11.02 1.47 2.76
CA VAL A 305 -11.64 2.54 1.95
C VAL A 305 -11.51 2.23 0.46
N PRO A 306 -12.14 1.14 -0.02
CA PRO A 306 -11.86 0.59 -1.34
C PRO A 306 -12.20 1.56 -2.48
N ARG A 307 -13.23 2.41 -2.34
CA ARG A 307 -13.57 3.41 -3.36
C ARG A 307 -12.45 4.44 -3.55
N THR A 308 -11.99 5.05 -2.47
CA THR A 308 -10.88 6.02 -2.50
C THR A 308 -9.59 5.37 -2.99
N SER A 309 -9.29 4.19 -2.46
CA SER A 309 -8.08 3.45 -2.81
C SER A 309 -8.05 3.00 -4.27
N THR A 310 -9.18 2.55 -4.81
CA THR A 310 -9.31 2.20 -6.23
C THR A 310 -9.05 3.43 -7.11
N LEU A 311 -9.71 4.56 -6.83
CA LEU A 311 -9.50 5.79 -7.60
C LEU A 311 -8.05 6.28 -7.53
N ALA A 312 -7.48 6.32 -6.32
CA ALA A 312 -6.10 6.76 -6.13
C ALA A 312 -5.09 5.84 -6.85
N LEU A 313 -5.27 4.52 -6.73
CA LEU A 313 -4.40 3.54 -7.37
C LEU A 313 -4.53 3.61 -8.90
N THR A 314 -5.75 3.57 -9.44
CA THR A 314 -5.97 3.54 -10.89
C THR A 314 -5.52 4.81 -11.58
N ASN A 315 -5.59 5.98 -10.94
CA ASN A 315 -5.01 7.22 -11.44
C ASN A 315 -3.49 7.09 -11.68
N ALA A 316 -2.79 6.38 -10.83
CA ALA A 316 -1.35 6.17 -10.97
C ALA A 316 -1.00 5.01 -11.91
N THR A 317 -1.77 3.92 -11.85
CA THR A 317 -1.44 2.70 -12.60
C THR A 317 -1.83 2.79 -14.08
N LEU A 318 -2.93 3.46 -14.44
CA LEU A 318 -3.53 3.44 -15.79
C LEU A 318 -2.54 3.71 -16.95
N PRO A 319 -1.57 4.63 -16.86
CA PRO A 319 -0.60 4.85 -17.93
C PRO A 319 0.22 3.61 -18.29
N TYR A 320 0.46 2.71 -17.34
CA TYR A 320 1.30 1.53 -17.53
C TYR A 320 0.59 0.39 -18.29
N PRO A 321 -0.61 -0.09 -17.89
CA PRO A 321 -1.34 -1.09 -18.68
C PRO A 321 -1.69 -0.57 -20.09
N ILE A 322 -1.87 0.74 -20.30
CA ILE A 322 -2.00 1.31 -21.64
C ILE A 322 -0.72 1.07 -22.45
N GLN A 323 0.45 1.40 -21.92
CA GLN A 323 1.73 1.17 -22.62
C GLN A 323 1.98 -0.32 -22.88
N LEU A 324 1.69 -1.18 -21.88
CA LEU A 324 1.81 -2.62 -22.01
C LEU A 324 0.85 -3.19 -23.06
N ALA A 325 -0.38 -2.66 -23.16
CA ALA A 325 -1.37 -3.10 -24.12
C ALA A 325 -1.05 -2.63 -25.54
N ASP A 326 -0.65 -1.36 -25.71
CA ASP A 326 -0.35 -0.75 -27.02
C ASP A 326 0.90 -1.37 -27.66
N LYS A 327 1.93 -1.70 -26.87
CA LYS A 327 3.28 -2.04 -27.37
C LYS A 327 3.70 -3.48 -27.13
N GLY A 328 2.99 -4.20 -26.24
CA GLY A 328 3.49 -5.44 -25.65
C GLY A 328 4.59 -5.17 -24.60
N TRP A 329 4.78 -6.07 -23.66
CA TRP A 329 5.66 -5.86 -22.50
C TRP A 329 7.14 -5.60 -22.86
N ARG A 330 7.69 -6.29 -23.90
CA ARG A 330 9.10 -6.11 -24.32
C ARG A 330 9.38 -4.69 -24.79
N ARG A 331 8.60 -4.22 -25.77
CA ARG A 331 8.79 -2.88 -26.32
C ARG A 331 8.43 -1.80 -25.30
N ALA A 332 7.41 -2.02 -24.48
CA ALA A 332 7.06 -1.09 -23.40
C ALA A 332 8.22 -0.93 -22.41
N ALA A 333 8.89 -2.04 -22.01
CA ALA A 333 10.04 -2.01 -21.12
C ALA A 333 11.29 -1.39 -21.77
N GLN A 334 11.52 -1.63 -23.07
CA GLN A 334 12.62 -0.99 -23.82
C GLN A 334 12.48 0.53 -23.88
N GLU A 335 11.25 1.03 -24.05
CA GLU A 335 10.96 2.45 -24.17
C GLU A 335 10.72 3.15 -22.81
N ASN A 336 10.42 2.39 -21.76
CA ASN A 336 10.15 2.91 -20.42
C ASN A 336 10.98 2.15 -19.37
N PRO A 337 12.10 2.74 -18.90
CA PRO A 337 12.95 2.13 -17.86
C PRO A 337 12.22 1.84 -16.55
N GLU A 338 11.18 2.62 -16.18
CA GLU A 338 10.38 2.37 -14.99
C GLU A 338 9.67 1.01 -15.09
N LEU A 339 9.06 0.71 -16.26
CA LEU A 339 8.42 -0.58 -16.53
C LEU A 339 9.44 -1.73 -16.58
N ALA A 340 10.64 -1.50 -17.07
CA ALA A 340 11.70 -2.52 -17.07
C ALA A 340 12.02 -2.98 -15.65
N LEU A 341 12.10 -2.04 -14.69
CA LEU A 341 12.29 -2.36 -13.26
C LEU A 341 11.08 -3.07 -12.64
N GLY A 342 9.88 -2.85 -13.20
CA GLY A 342 8.67 -3.57 -12.82
C GLY A 342 8.69 -5.07 -13.13
N LEU A 343 9.48 -5.51 -14.12
CA LEU A 343 9.56 -6.92 -14.50
C LEU A 343 10.35 -7.73 -13.46
N ASN A 344 9.70 -8.71 -12.86
CA ASN A 344 10.31 -9.52 -11.79
C ASN A 344 10.55 -10.97 -12.20
N ILE A 345 9.59 -11.58 -12.94
CA ILE A 345 9.68 -12.95 -13.44
C ILE A 345 9.24 -12.95 -14.91
N ILE A 346 9.97 -13.66 -15.76
CA ILE A 346 9.69 -13.76 -17.20
C ILE A 346 9.95 -15.17 -17.68
N GLY A 347 8.91 -15.88 -18.12
CA GLY A 347 9.04 -17.22 -18.69
C GLY A 347 9.68 -18.24 -17.74
N GLY A 348 9.45 -18.08 -16.44
CA GLY A 348 10.03 -18.94 -15.39
C GLY A 348 11.40 -18.48 -14.87
N ARG A 349 11.96 -17.38 -15.38
CA ARG A 349 13.25 -16.84 -14.94
C ARG A 349 13.04 -15.65 -14.02
N VAL A 350 13.76 -15.57 -12.89
CA VAL A 350 13.71 -14.45 -11.96
C VAL A 350 14.69 -13.38 -12.42
N VAL A 351 14.15 -12.22 -12.85
CA VAL A 351 14.95 -11.10 -13.39
C VAL A 351 15.06 -9.92 -12.40
N CYS A 352 14.51 -10.06 -11.20
CA CYS A 352 14.61 -9.09 -10.11
C CYS A 352 15.52 -9.67 -9.02
N LYS A 353 16.69 -9.07 -8.83
CA LYS A 353 17.71 -9.60 -7.89
C LYS A 353 17.20 -9.72 -6.45
N PRO A 354 16.50 -8.73 -5.86
CA PRO A 354 15.94 -8.85 -4.50
C PRO A 354 15.00 -10.06 -4.32
N VAL A 355 14.23 -10.41 -5.35
CA VAL A 355 13.34 -11.59 -5.33
C VAL A 355 14.14 -12.88 -5.35
N ALA A 356 15.17 -12.95 -6.18
CA ALA A 356 16.08 -14.11 -6.24
C ALA A 356 16.79 -14.32 -4.89
N ASP A 357 17.35 -13.25 -4.32
CA ASP A 357 18.10 -13.28 -3.07
C ASP A 357 17.19 -13.71 -1.88
N ALA A 358 15.92 -13.28 -1.87
CA ALA A 358 14.98 -13.63 -0.80
C ALA A 358 14.75 -15.14 -0.64
N TRP A 359 14.81 -15.90 -1.74
CA TRP A 359 14.46 -17.33 -1.76
C TRP A 359 15.58 -18.23 -2.29
N GLY A 360 16.78 -17.68 -2.48
CA GLY A 360 17.91 -18.44 -3.02
C GLY A 360 17.67 -19.00 -4.43
N LEU A 361 16.90 -18.24 -5.25
CA LEU A 361 16.62 -18.63 -6.63
C LEU A 361 17.70 -18.13 -7.58
N PRO A 362 17.92 -18.80 -8.74
CA PRO A 362 18.80 -18.28 -9.77
C PRO A 362 18.35 -16.90 -10.26
N TYR A 363 19.28 -15.96 -10.29
CA TYR A 363 19.05 -14.63 -10.85
C TYR A 363 19.56 -14.57 -12.29
N GLU A 364 18.73 -14.11 -13.21
CA GLU A 364 19.11 -13.85 -14.60
C GLU A 364 18.83 -12.37 -14.90
N PRO A 365 19.84 -11.56 -15.27
CA PRO A 365 19.62 -10.17 -15.65
C PRO A 365 18.61 -10.03 -16.77
N LEU A 366 17.76 -9.01 -16.69
CA LEU A 366 16.79 -8.71 -17.74
C LEU A 366 17.51 -8.36 -19.04
N VAL A 367 17.20 -9.10 -20.11
CA VAL A 367 17.61 -8.81 -21.48
C VAL A 367 16.37 -8.49 -22.30
N LEU A 368 16.27 -7.26 -22.82
CA LEU A 368 15.14 -6.71 -23.60
C LEU A 368 15.40 -6.74 -25.11
#